data_4147afca16cb1390fa9883bfeca22e00
#
_entry.id   4147afca16cb1390fa9883bfeca22e00
#
_cell.length_a   1.000
_cell.length_b   1.000
_cell.length_c   1.000
_cell.angle_alpha   90.00
_cell.angle_beta   90.00
_cell.angle_gamma   90.00
#
_symmetry.space_group_name_H-M   'P 1'
#
loop_
_entity.id
_entity.type
_entity.pdbx_description
1 polymer ?
#
loop_
_entity_poly.entity_id
_entity_poly.type
_entity_poly.pdbx_seq_one_letter_code
_entity_poly.pdbx_strand_id
1 'polypeptide(L)'
;PSSFYAAGKENGRAMTENDIADTIAAFARAAADSKHLGFDAVEIHGAHGYLIDQFFWSVTNTRTDRYGGKSLAERSRFAVEVVKAVRKAVGEDYALLLRLSQWKPSEYTGKLAATPKEMEDWLQPLAEAGVDIFHCSQRRFWDPEFEGSDLNFAGWAKKLTGKATITVGSVGLSGEFLKSFAGEASTPTSIDALITRFDKGEF
;
A
#
# COMPACT_ATOMS: atom_id res chain seq x y z
N PRO A 1 -6.72 9.56 15.91
CA PRO A 1 -5.49 8.99 15.38
C PRO A 1 -4.82 10.03 14.51
N SER A 2 -3.62 10.49 14.88
CA SER A 2 -2.89 11.35 13.99
C SER A 2 -2.34 10.49 12.85
N SER A 3 -2.51 10.96 11.67
CA SER A 3 -2.03 10.32 10.45
C SER A 3 -0.51 10.38 10.28
N PHE A 4 0.21 11.07 11.16
CA PHE A 4 1.66 11.16 11.08
C PHE A 4 2.30 10.68 12.37
N TYR A 5 3.13 9.65 12.26
CA TYR A 5 4.07 9.27 13.29
C TYR A 5 5.11 10.40 13.44
N ALA A 6 5.08 11.07 14.56
CA ALA A 6 6.15 11.98 14.96
C ALA A 6 6.94 11.29 16.06
N ALA A 7 8.21 11.00 15.82
CA ALA A 7 9.09 10.38 16.80
C ALA A 7 9.07 11.17 18.13
N GLY A 8 8.80 10.48 19.24
CA GLY A 8 8.81 11.05 20.58
C GLY A 8 7.54 11.78 21.02
N LYS A 9 6.45 11.75 20.25
CA LYS A 9 5.15 12.28 20.66
C LYS A 9 4.04 11.26 20.45
N GLU A 10 3.32 10.93 21.51
CA GLU A 10 2.04 10.22 21.40
C GLU A 10 1.00 11.17 20.80
N ASN A 11 0.64 10.94 19.54
CA ASN A 11 -0.37 11.74 18.82
C ASN A 11 -1.71 11.01 18.69
N GLY A 12 -1.91 9.94 19.44
CA GLY A 12 -3.12 9.13 19.41
C GLY A 12 -3.09 8.04 20.49
N ARG A 13 -4.13 7.24 20.52
CA ARG A 13 -4.21 6.06 21.38
C ARG A 13 -4.25 4.79 20.56
N ALA A 14 -3.84 3.67 21.13
CA ALA A 14 -4.06 2.37 20.53
C ALA A 14 -5.56 2.11 20.35
N MET A 15 -5.96 1.61 19.19
CA MET A 15 -7.35 1.25 18.92
C MET A 15 -7.76 0.03 19.75
N THR A 16 -8.94 0.07 20.33
CA THR A 16 -9.60 -1.11 20.90
C THR A 16 -10.14 -2.01 19.79
N GLU A 17 -10.55 -3.23 20.10
CA GLU A 17 -11.23 -4.10 19.12
C GLU A 17 -12.53 -3.48 18.59
N ASN A 18 -13.26 -2.74 19.43
CA ASN A 18 -14.45 -2.01 18.98
C ASN A 18 -14.09 -0.88 18.00
N ASP A 19 -13.04 -0.09 18.30
CA ASP A 19 -12.56 0.94 17.36
C ASP A 19 -12.16 0.32 16.00
N ILE A 20 -11.55 -0.85 16.01
CA ILE A 20 -11.17 -1.58 14.79
C ILE A 20 -12.42 -2.03 14.03
N ALA A 21 -13.39 -2.64 14.70
CA ALA A 21 -14.64 -3.08 14.09
C ALA A 21 -15.43 -1.90 13.48
N ASP A 22 -15.54 -0.79 14.21
CA ASP A 22 -16.20 0.43 13.73
C ASP A 22 -15.48 1.03 12.52
N THR A 23 -14.14 0.98 12.52
CA THR A 23 -13.32 1.46 11.41
C THR A 23 -13.50 0.59 10.17
N ILE A 24 -13.48 -0.74 10.30
CA ILE A 24 -13.75 -1.67 9.19
C ILE A 24 -15.14 -1.40 8.60
N ALA A 25 -16.15 -1.23 9.45
CA ALA A 25 -17.50 -0.89 9.01
C ALA A 25 -17.57 0.48 8.30
N ALA A 26 -16.78 1.46 8.75
CA ALA A 26 -16.71 2.77 8.11
C ALA A 26 -16.10 2.72 6.70
N PHE A 27 -15.02 1.94 6.51
CA PHE A 27 -14.46 1.69 5.17
C PHE A 27 -15.48 1.05 4.23
N ALA A 28 -16.20 0.03 4.71
CA ALA A 28 -17.22 -0.65 3.92
C ALA A 28 -18.38 0.30 3.52
N ARG A 29 -18.87 1.13 4.46
CA ARG A 29 -19.91 2.14 4.16
C ARG A 29 -19.41 3.17 3.15
N ALA A 30 -18.22 3.74 3.34
CA ALA A 30 -17.68 4.73 2.41
C ALA A 30 -17.54 4.17 0.99
N ALA A 31 -17.12 2.91 0.85
CA ALA A 31 -17.04 2.27 -0.45
C ALA A 31 -18.42 2.03 -1.08
N ALA A 32 -19.41 1.59 -0.30
CA ALA A 32 -20.78 1.44 -0.76
C ALA A 32 -21.39 2.77 -1.21
N ASP A 33 -21.14 3.85 -0.45
CA ASP A 33 -21.59 5.20 -0.79
C ASP A 33 -20.93 5.69 -2.08
N SER A 34 -19.63 5.43 -2.27
CA SER A 34 -18.92 5.75 -3.50
C SER A 34 -19.54 5.05 -4.72
N LYS A 35 -19.83 3.76 -4.61
CA LYS A 35 -20.52 3.01 -5.67
C LYS A 35 -21.93 3.58 -5.94
N HIS A 36 -22.68 3.89 -4.90
CA HIS A 36 -24.02 4.48 -5.02
C HIS A 36 -24.00 5.84 -5.73
N LEU A 37 -22.95 6.64 -5.50
CA LEU A 37 -22.76 7.94 -6.14
C LEU A 37 -22.24 7.85 -7.58
N GLY A 38 -22.00 6.64 -8.10
CA GLY A 38 -21.64 6.41 -9.49
C GLY A 38 -20.15 6.48 -9.79
N PHE A 39 -19.28 6.37 -8.78
CA PHE A 39 -17.84 6.16 -9.02
C PHE A 39 -17.61 4.76 -9.61
N ASP A 40 -16.66 4.63 -10.52
CA ASP A 40 -16.33 3.36 -11.20
C ASP A 40 -15.47 2.42 -10.36
N ALA A 41 -14.77 2.95 -9.35
CA ALA A 41 -13.84 2.21 -8.52
C ALA A 41 -13.65 2.89 -7.16
N VAL A 42 -13.07 2.17 -6.21
CA VAL A 42 -12.60 2.73 -4.95
C VAL A 42 -11.17 2.28 -4.66
N GLU A 43 -10.35 3.21 -4.15
CA GLU A 43 -9.00 2.91 -3.70
C GLU A 43 -8.90 3.02 -2.17
N ILE A 44 -8.46 1.94 -1.54
CA ILE A 44 -8.11 1.91 -0.12
C ILE A 44 -6.68 2.40 0.04
N HIS A 45 -6.48 3.43 0.87
CA HIS A 45 -5.16 3.95 1.15
C HIS A 45 -4.49 3.19 2.30
N GLY A 46 -3.60 2.27 1.96
CA GLY A 46 -2.85 1.43 2.89
C GLY A 46 -1.34 1.73 2.92
N ALA A 47 -0.94 2.99 2.70
CA ALA A 47 0.45 3.39 2.48
C ALA A 47 0.87 4.58 3.34
N HIS A 48 2.17 4.95 3.28
CA HIS A 48 2.76 6.22 3.71
C HIS A 48 2.59 6.56 5.19
N GLY A 49 2.55 5.56 6.08
CA GLY A 49 2.42 5.77 7.52
C GLY A 49 1.01 6.10 7.99
N TYR A 50 -0.01 6.02 7.11
CA TYR A 50 -1.40 6.19 7.52
C TYR A 50 -1.96 4.94 8.21
N LEU A 51 -3.22 4.95 8.59
CA LEU A 51 -3.80 4.00 9.54
C LEU A 51 -3.49 2.52 9.21
N ILE A 52 -3.80 2.07 8.00
CA ILE A 52 -3.58 0.66 7.60
C ILE A 52 -2.08 0.33 7.59
N ASP A 53 -1.25 1.24 7.07
CA ASP A 53 0.19 1.06 7.02
C ASP A 53 0.82 0.97 8.41
N GLN A 54 0.27 1.68 9.41
CA GLN A 54 0.71 1.56 10.80
C GLN A 54 0.46 0.17 11.38
N PHE A 55 -0.54 -0.57 10.90
CA PHE A 55 -0.72 -1.97 11.30
C PHE A 55 0.32 -2.89 10.66
N PHE A 56 0.73 -2.65 9.42
CA PHE A 56 1.78 -3.45 8.78
C PHE A 56 3.15 -3.30 9.45
N TRP A 57 3.50 -2.08 9.86
CA TRP A 57 4.85 -1.74 10.28
C TRP A 57 5.12 -2.12 11.74
N SER A 58 6.13 -2.97 11.96
CA SER A 58 6.48 -3.49 13.30
C SER A 58 6.89 -2.41 14.30
N VAL A 59 7.40 -1.26 13.81
CA VAL A 59 7.77 -0.11 14.67
C VAL A 59 6.54 0.56 15.28
N THR A 60 5.42 0.60 14.55
CA THR A 60 4.18 1.23 15.01
C THR A 60 3.18 0.22 15.56
N ASN A 61 3.18 -1.01 15.03
CA ASN A 61 2.31 -2.08 15.51
C ASN A 61 3.02 -2.96 16.55
N THR A 62 2.98 -2.52 17.79
CA THR A 62 3.49 -3.27 18.96
C THR A 62 2.40 -4.06 19.67
N ARG A 63 1.26 -4.32 19.02
CA ARG A 63 0.12 -5.03 19.60
C ARG A 63 0.45 -6.49 19.88
N THR A 64 -0.16 -7.01 20.96
CA THR A 64 -0.04 -8.42 21.39
C THR A 64 -1.33 -9.21 21.17
N ASP A 65 -2.38 -8.55 20.68
CA ASP A 65 -3.65 -9.18 20.30
C ASP A 65 -3.59 -9.71 18.85
N ARG A 66 -4.74 -10.19 18.35
CA ARG A 66 -4.88 -10.77 17.00
C ARG A 66 -4.52 -9.84 15.84
N TYR A 67 -4.40 -8.53 16.07
CA TYR A 67 -4.02 -7.52 15.06
C TYR A 67 -2.53 -7.14 15.13
N GLY A 68 -1.78 -7.72 16.07
CA GLY A 68 -0.33 -7.65 16.14
C GLY A 68 0.32 -8.89 15.51
N GLY A 69 1.62 -9.07 15.79
CA GLY A 69 2.36 -10.26 15.40
C GLY A 69 3.81 -9.98 15.03
N LYS A 70 4.59 -11.04 14.93
CA LYS A 70 6.02 -10.96 14.58
C LYS A 70 6.24 -10.81 13.08
N SER A 71 5.44 -11.54 12.28
CA SER A 71 5.52 -11.48 10.81
C SER A 71 4.66 -10.36 10.23
N LEU A 72 5.00 -9.92 9.04
CA LEU A 72 4.20 -8.96 8.27
C LEU A 72 2.81 -9.55 7.94
N ALA A 73 2.75 -10.84 7.61
CA ALA A 73 1.50 -11.55 7.36
C ALA A 73 0.52 -11.48 8.55
N GLU A 74 1.01 -11.72 9.77
CA GLU A 74 0.18 -11.61 10.99
C GLU A 74 -0.36 -10.19 11.16
N ARG A 75 0.49 -9.17 11.00
CA ARG A 75 0.12 -7.75 11.12
C ARG A 75 -0.79 -7.25 9.99
N SER A 76 -0.94 -8.02 8.91
CA SER A 76 -1.82 -7.69 7.77
C SER A 76 -3.31 -7.97 8.02
N ARG A 77 -3.65 -8.63 9.11
CA ARG A 77 -5.04 -9.02 9.44
C ARG A 77 -6.04 -7.87 9.35
N PHE A 78 -5.70 -6.70 9.89
CA PHE A 78 -6.60 -5.54 9.82
C PHE A 78 -6.90 -5.14 8.38
N ALA A 79 -5.88 -5.05 7.53
CA ALA A 79 -6.05 -4.71 6.12
C ALA A 79 -6.87 -5.77 5.37
N VAL A 80 -6.64 -7.06 5.64
CA VAL A 80 -7.42 -8.16 5.06
C VAL A 80 -8.89 -8.06 5.45
N GLU A 81 -9.19 -7.76 6.72
CA GLU A 81 -10.57 -7.60 7.19
C GLU A 81 -11.24 -6.35 6.56
N VAL A 82 -10.51 -5.24 6.39
CA VAL A 82 -11.00 -4.05 5.66
C VAL A 82 -11.34 -4.39 4.21
N VAL A 83 -10.40 -5.03 3.49
CA VAL A 83 -10.61 -5.43 2.09
C VAL A 83 -11.82 -6.34 1.93
N LYS A 84 -11.95 -7.37 2.79
CA LYS A 84 -13.12 -8.28 2.78
C LYS A 84 -14.44 -7.54 3.03
N ALA A 85 -14.46 -6.62 3.98
CA ALA A 85 -15.65 -5.85 4.29
C ALA A 85 -16.06 -4.91 3.16
N VAL A 86 -15.08 -4.24 2.53
CA VAL A 86 -15.28 -3.40 1.35
C VAL A 86 -15.77 -4.24 0.17
N ARG A 87 -15.10 -5.36 -0.16
CA ARG A 87 -15.51 -6.27 -1.23
C ARG A 87 -16.95 -6.75 -1.06
N LYS A 88 -17.30 -7.15 0.16
CA LYS A 88 -18.67 -7.55 0.49
C LYS A 88 -19.70 -6.43 0.24
N ALA A 89 -19.32 -5.18 0.54
CA ALA A 89 -20.19 -4.02 0.41
C ALA A 89 -20.39 -3.57 -1.05
N VAL A 90 -19.34 -3.67 -1.88
CA VAL A 90 -19.39 -3.21 -3.27
C VAL A 90 -19.71 -4.32 -4.28
N GLY A 91 -19.59 -5.60 -3.90
CA GLY A 91 -19.78 -6.76 -4.80
C GLY A 91 -18.58 -7.03 -5.70
N GLU A 92 -18.65 -8.11 -6.49
CA GLU A 92 -17.51 -8.61 -7.31
C GLU A 92 -17.25 -7.76 -8.57
N ASP A 93 -18.27 -7.07 -9.08
CA ASP A 93 -18.19 -6.30 -10.34
C ASP A 93 -17.68 -4.87 -10.17
N TYR A 94 -17.23 -4.49 -8.98
CA TYR A 94 -16.73 -3.15 -8.69
C TYR A 94 -15.24 -3.16 -8.43
N ALA A 95 -14.48 -2.36 -9.16
CA ALA A 95 -13.03 -2.37 -9.05
C ALA A 95 -12.57 -1.86 -7.68
N LEU A 96 -11.76 -2.69 -6.99
CA LEU A 96 -11.18 -2.39 -5.69
C LEU A 96 -9.66 -2.31 -5.79
N LEU A 97 -9.13 -1.10 -5.56
CA LEU A 97 -7.71 -0.83 -5.55
C LEU A 97 -7.20 -0.78 -4.11
N LEU A 98 -5.96 -1.21 -3.91
CA LEU A 98 -5.26 -1.05 -2.64
C LEU A 98 -3.91 -0.38 -2.88
N ARG A 99 -3.74 0.84 -2.34
CA ARG A 99 -2.47 1.55 -2.41
C ARG A 99 -1.58 1.15 -1.26
N LEU A 100 -0.35 0.74 -1.59
CA LEU A 100 0.67 0.27 -0.66
C LEU A 100 2.00 0.98 -0.89
N SER A 101 2.83 1.03 0.14
CA SER A 101 4.23 1.48 0.05
C SER A 101 5.13 0.64 0.96
N GLN A 102 6.33 0.38 0.53
CA GLN A 102 7.37 -0.18 1.40
C GLN A 102 7.92 0.89 2.36
N TRP A 103 8.16 2.08 1.83
CA TRP A 103 8.73 3.23 2.54
C TRP A 103 7.70 4.03 3.33
N LYS A 104 8.17 4.85 4.26
CA LYS A 104 7.38 5.79 5.07
C LYS A 104 7.95 7.21 4.94
N PRO A 105 7.15 8.27 5.07
CA PRO A 105 7.69 9.64 5.13
C PRO A 105 8.67 9.86 6.26
N SER A 106 8.51 9.13 7.37
CA SER A 106 9.42 9.15 8.53
C SER A 106 10.61 8.19 8.41
N GLU A 107 10.55 7.21 7.50
CA GLU A 107 11.57 6.19 7.27
C GLU A 107 11.63 5.87 5.77
N TYR A 108 12.30 6.76 5.03
CA TYR A 108 12.27 6.75 3.56
C TYR A 108 13.03 5.58 2.94
N THR A 109 13.94 4.96 3.68
CA THR A 109 14.67 3.74 3.29
C THR A 109 14.03 2.47 3.83
N GLY A 110 12.98 2.60 4.64
CA GLY A 110 12.30 1.48 5.28
C GLY A 110 11.68 0.52 4.27
N LYS A 111 11.66 -0.75 4.64
CA LYS A 111 10.96 -1.82 3.92
C LYS A 111 10.06 -2.57 4.87
N LEU A 112 8.83 -2.87 4.44
CA LEU A 112 7.90 -3.76 5.16
C LEU A 112 8.28 -5.22 4.91
N ALA A 113 8.46 -5.57 3.64
CA ALA A 113 8.93 -6.89 3.19
C ALA A 113 10.37 -6.79 2.71
N ALA A 114 11.28 -7.50 3.36
CA ALA A 114 12.71 -7.52 3.01
C ALA A 114 13.05 -8.57 1.93
N THR A 115 12.18 -9.55 1.74
CA THR A 115 12.36 -10.67 0.80
C THR A 115 11.13 -10.88 -0.09
N PRO A 116 11.30 -11.51 -1.28
CA PRO A 116 10.16 -11.90 -2.12
C PRO A 116 9.13 -12.76 -1.39
N LYS A 117 9.57 -13.64 -0.50
CA LYS A 117 8.68 -14.50 0.29
C LYS A 117 7.85 -13.72 1.30
N GLU A 118 8.45 -12.77 2.00
CA GLU A 118 7.70 -11.89 2.90
C GLU A 118 6.70 -11.03 2.15
N MET A 119 7.04 -10.57 0.93
CA MET A 119 6.13 -9.83 0.08
C MET A 119 4.97 -10.70 -0.41
N GLU A 120 5.22 -11.94 -0.79
CA GLU A 120 4.18 -12.92 -1.14
C GLU A 120 3.22 -13.14 0.03
N ASP A 121 3.76 -13.41 1.22
CA ASP A 121 2.98 -13.66 2.43
C ASP A 121 2.15 -12.43 2.86
N TRP A 122 2.58 -11.24 2.47
CA TRP A 122 1.86 -9.98 2.69
C TRP A 122 0.76 -9.76 1.66
N LEU A 123 1.07 -9.89 0.36
CA LEU A 123 0.19 -9.46 -0.72
C LEU A 123 -0.85 -10.52 -1.11
N GLN A 124 -0.49 -11.81 -1.03
CA GLN A 124 -1.39 -12.88 -1.44
C GLN A 124 -2.70 -12.92 -0.64
N PRO A 125 -2.70 -12.80 0.71
CA PRO A 125 -3.95 -12.74 1.48
C PRO A 125 -4.83 -11.51 1.14
N LEU A 126 -4.21 -10.39 0.72
CA LEU A 126 -4.93 -9.19 0.29
C LEU A 126 -5.58 -9.40 -1.08
N ALA A 127 -4.86 -10.05 -2.01
CA ALA A 127 -5.39 -10.44 -3.32
C ALA A 127 -6.58 -11.41 -3.18
N GLU A 128 -6.46 -12.42 -2.31
CA GLU A 128 -7.52 -13.39 -2.00
C GLU A 128 -8.71 -12.76 -1.28
N ALA A 129 -8.47 -11.70 -0.51
CA ALA A 129 -9.53 -10.93 0.16
C ALA A 129 -10.37 -10.10 -0.81
N GLY A 130 -9.90 -9.89 -2.05
CA GLY A 130 -10.67 -9.24 -3.10
C GLY A 130 -10.05 -7.96 -3.69
N VAL A 131 -8.75 -7.72 -3.51
CA VAL A 131 -8.04 -6.64 -4.23
C VAL A 131 -7.94 -7.02 -5.71
N ASP A 132 -8.33 -6.12 -6.60
CA ASP A 132 -8.21 -6.28 -8.05
C ASP A 132 -6.91 -5.68 -8.58
N ILE A 133 -6.52 -4.51 -8.03
CA ILE A 133 -5.36 -3.76 -8.50
C ILE A 133 -4.52 -3.31 -7.31
N PHE A 134 -3.23 -3.61 -7.33
CA PHE A 134 -2.27 -3.06 -6.37
C PHE A 134 -1.65 -1.78 -6.92
N HIS A 135 -1.85 -0.66 -6.21
CA HIS A 135 -1.22 0.62 -6.52
C HIS A 135 0.06 0.76 -5.70
N CYS A 136 1.18 0.44 -6.34
CA CYS A 136 2.48 0.28 -5.69
C CYS A 136 3.26 1.61 -5.67
N SER A 137 3.20 2.32 -4.54
CA SER A 137 3.95 3.55 -4.35
C SER A 137 5.39 3.25 -3.95
N GLN A 138 6.33 3.64 -4.79
CA GLN A 138 7.77 3.52 -4.56
C GLN A 138 8.49 4.84 -4.84
N ARG A 139 9.77 4.91 -4.50
CA ARG A 139 10.55 6.15 -4.63
C ARG A 139 10.80 6.52 -6.08
N ARG A 140 11.25 5.53 -6.86
CA ARG A 140 11.49 5.63 -8.30
C ARG A 140 11.03 4.34 -8.98
N PHE A 141 10.32 4.45 -10.10
CA PHE A 141 9.79 3.28 -10.81
C PHE A 141 10.89 2.36 -11.38
N TRP A 142 12.10 2.87 -11.54
CA TRP A 142 13.24 2.10 -12.07
C TRP A 142 14.09 1.42 -10.99
N ASP A 143 13.89 1.74 -9.71
CA ASP A 143 14.63 1.08 -8.63
C ASP A 143 14.15 -0.38 -8.49
N PRO A 144 15.07 -1.36 -8.52
CA PRO A 144 14.71 -2.74 -8.25
C PRO A 144 14.28 -2.91 -6.80
N GLU A 145 13.26 -3.74 -6.58
CA GLU A 145 12.74 -3.98 -5.23
C GLU A 145 13.63 -4.93 -4.42
N PHE A 146 14.15 -5.99 -5.05
CA PHE A 146 15.03 -6.97 -4.42
C PHE A 146 16.29 -7.17 -5.23
N GLU A 147 17.38 -7.48 -4.54
CA GLU A 147 18.66 -7.82 -5.16
C GLU A 147 18.54 -9.01 -6.13
N GLY A 148 19.24 -8.96 -7.25
CA GLY A 148 19.23 -10.01 -8.27
C GLY A 148 18.00 -9.99 -9.19
N SER A 149 17.20 -8.94 -9.16
CA SER A 149 16.04 -8.77 -10.05
C SER A 149 15.89 -7.31 -10.46
N ASP A 150 15.51 -7.06 -11.71
CA ASP A 150 15.23 -5.72 -12.21
C ASP A 150 13.77 -5.27 -11.93
N LEU A 151 12.93 -6.17 -11.41
CA LEU A 151 11.53 -5.84 -11.11
C LEU A 151 11.44 -4.86 -9.95
N ASN A 152 10.63 -3.84 -10.14
CA ASN A 152 10.26 -2.90 -9.09
C ASN A 152 9.13 -3.47 -8.21
N PHE A 153 8.64 -2.68 -7.24
CA PHE A 153 7.56 -3.13 -6.34
C PHE A 153 6.30 -3.55 -7.10
N ALA A 154 5.87 -2.79 -8.12
CA ALA A 154 4.70 -3.14 -8.92
C ALA A 154 4.91 -4.43 -9.72
N GLY A 155 6.08 -4.60 -10.32
CA GLY A 155 6.44 -5.83 -11.04
C GLY A 155 6.46 -7.06 -10.13
N TRP A 156 6.98 -6.93 -8.92
CA TRP A 156 6.92 -8.01 -7.94
C TRP A 156 5.50 -8.29 -7.46
N ALA A 157 4.71 -7.27 -7.17
CA ALA A 157 3.31 -7.44 -6.78
C ALA A 157 2.53 -8.21 -7.85
N LYS A 158 2.67 -7.83 -9.13
CA LYS A 158 2.07 -8.55 -10.26
C LYS A 158 2.54 -10.00 -10.36
N LYS A 159 3.85 -10.22 -10.28
CA LYS A 159 4.44 -11.56 -10.35
C LYS A 159 3.94 -12.50 -9.26
N LEU A 160 3.81 -12.00 -8.03
CA LEU A 160 3.43 -12.80 -6.86
C LEU A 160 1.92 -13.03 -6.77
N THR A 161 1.10 -12.07 -7.19
CA THR A 161 -0.36 -12.14 -6.99
C THR A 161 -1.14 -12.43 -8.26
N GLY A 162 -0.54 -12.23 -9.44
CA GLY A 162 -1.24 -12.29 -10.73
C GLY A 162 -2.23 -11.15 -10.97
N LYS A 163 -2.33 -10.18 -10.05
CA LYS A 163 -3.24 -9.04 -10.16
C LYS A 163 -2.65 -7.91 -11.01
N ALA A 164 -3.51 -7.07 -11.55
CA ALA A 164 -3.09 -5.83 -12.19
C ALA A 164 -2.37 -4.92 -11.18
N THR A 165 -1.43 -4.11 -11.68
CA THR A 165 -0.65 -3.21 -10.83
C THR A 165 -0.50 -1.84 -11.47
N ILE A 166 -0.38 -0.83 -10.61
CA ILE A 166 -0.03 0.54 -10.99
C ILE A 166 1.33 0.84 -10.37
N THR A 167 2.29 1.25 -11.20
CA THR A 167 3.59 1.71 -10.72
C THR A 167 3.61 3.22 -10.52
N VAL A 168 4.32 3.67 -9.49
CA VAL A 168 4.50 5.09 -9.15
C VAL A 168 5.97 5.33 -8.79
N GLY A 169 6.41 6.54 -8.93
CA GLY A 169 7.73 7.00 -8.47
C GLY A 169 8.51 7.70 -9.56
N SER A 170 8.59 9.00 -9.48
CA SER A 170 9.36 9.89 -10.38
C SER A 170 9.08 9.67 -11.88
N VAL A 171 7.85 9.31 -12.24
CA VAL A 171 7.44 9.12 -13.64
C VAL A 171 7.51 10.45 -14.39
N GLY A 172 8.35 10.52 -15.43
CA GLY A 172 8.57 11.73 -16.21
C GLY A 172 9.34 12.85 -15.48
N LEU A 173 9.93 12.56 -14.30
CA LEU A 173 10.64 13.52 -13.48
C LEU A 173 12.02 12.99 -13.07
N SER A 174 13.03 13.89 -13.00
CA SER A 174 14.40 13.56 -12.61
C SER A 174 14.60 13.38 -11.11
N GLY A 175 13.77 14.04 -10.29
CA GLY A 175 13.92 14.11 -8.85
C GLY A 175 12.99 13.21 -8.07
N GLU A 176 13.32 12.99 -6.81
CA GLU A 176 12.49 12.28 -5.85
C GLU A 176 11.47 13.22 -5.22
N PHE A 177 10.28 12.68 -4.89
CA PHE A 177 9.18 13.43 -4.29
C PHE A 177 9.61 14.20 -3.02
N LEU A 178 10.33 13.57 -2.09
CA LEU A 178 10.72 14.23 -0.84
C LEU A 178 11.75 15.35 -1.03
N LYS A 179 12.59 15.28 -2.05
CA LYS A 179 13.56 16.34 -2.35
C LYS A 179 12.88 17.62 -2.80
N SER A 180 11.71 17.53 -3.45
CA SER A 180 10.94 18.70 -3.84
C SER A 180 10.44 19.50 -2.63
N PHE A 181 10.15 18.86 -1.50
CA PHE A 181 9.85 19.58 -0.25
C PHE A 181 11.05 20.29 0.36
N ALA A 182 12.26 19.83 0.04
CA ALA A 182 13.52 20.52 0.41
C ALA A 182 13.90 21.63 -0.57
N GLY A 183 13.06 21.92 -1.57
CA GLY A 183 13.29 22.97 -2.56
C GLY A 183 14.13 22.54 -3.77
N GLU A 184 14.44 21.24 -3.92
CA GLU A 184 15.10 20.74 -5.12
C GLU A 184 14.11 20.70 -6.29
N ALA A 185 14.45 21.37 -7.41
CA ALA A 185 13.62 21.33 -8.60
C ALA A 185 13.80 20.00 -9.35
N SER A 186 12.68 19.39 -9.73
CA SER A 186 12.66 18.28 -10.68
C SER A 186 12.53 18.81 -12.09
N THR A 187 13.29 18.24 -13.02
CA THR A 187 13.16 18.52 -14.46
C THR A 187 12.38 17.39 -15.16
N PRO A 188 11.63 17.71 -16.23
CA PRO A 188 11.02 16.67 -17.05
C PRO A 188 12.05 15.71 -17.64
N THR A 189 11.73 14.42 -17.65
CA THR A 189 12.55 13.36 -18.27
C THR A 189 11.71 12.51 -19.21
N SER A 190 12.36 11.76 -20.12
CA SER A 190 11.68 10.79 -20.97
C SER A 190 10.97 9.72 -20.13
N ILE A 191 9.83 9.25 -20.63
CA ILE A 191 9.10 8.09 -20.08
C ILE A 191 9.36 6.80 -20.86
N ASP A 192 10.31 6.79 -21.82
CA ASP A 192 10.58 5.64 -22.70
C ASP A 192 10.95 4.38 -21.91
N ALA A 193 11.70 4.53 -20.82
CA ALA A 193 12.04 3.42 -19.94
C ALA A 193 10.80 2.82 -19.26
N LEU A 194 9.84 3.66 -18.85
CA LEU A 194 8.56 3.20 -18.30
C LEU A 194 7.74 2.45 -19.34
N ILE A 195 7.61 3.03 -20.56
CA ILE A 195 6.88 2.42 -21.68
C ILE A 195 7.49 1.05 -22.01
N THR A 196 8.82 0.98 -22.13
CA THR A 196 9.54 -0.28 -22.38
C THR A 196 9.21 -1.37 -21.35
N ARG A 197 9.11 -1.00 -20.08
CA ARG A 197 8.78 -1.94 -18.99
C ARG A 197 7.30 -2.33 -19.02
N PHE A 198 6.42 -1.38 -19.32
CA PHE A 198 5.00 -1.63 -19.51
C PHE A 198 4.75 -2.60 -20.67
N ASP A 199 5.40 -2.38 -21.83
CA ASP A 199 5.29 -3.25 -23.02
C ASP A 199 5.79 -4.68 -22.76
N LYS A 200 6.72 -4.85 -21.82
CA LYS A 200 7.16 -6.17 -21.32
C LYS A 200 6.16 -6.80 -20.34
N GLY A 201 5.11 -6.09 -19.98
CA GLY A 201 4.10 -6.57 -19.05
C GLY A 201 4.56 -6.62 -17.59
N GLU A 202 5.53 -5.78 -17.18
CA GLU A 202 6.05 -5.78 -15.81
C GLU A 202 5.01 -5.25 -14.81
N PHE A 203 4.12 -4.34 -15.22
CA PHE A 203 3.05 -3.77 -14.39
C PHE A 203 1.84 -3.37 -15.23
#